data_806839a586bb29dc8947646d82061504
#
_entry.id   806839a586bb29dc8947646d82061504
#
_cell.length_a   1.000
_cell.length_b   1.000
_cell.length_c   1.000
_cell.angle_alpha   90.00
_cell.angle_beta   90.00
_cell.angle_gamma   90.00
#
_symmetry.space_group_name_H-M   'P 1'
#
loop_
_entity.id
_entity.type
_entity.pdbx_description
1 polymer ?
#
loop_
_entity_poly.entity_id
_entity_poly.type
_entity_poly.pdbx_seq_one_letter_code
_entity_poly.pdbx_strand_id
1 'polypeptide(L)'
;MKQQALWTGLGLIGALRARISGGLPRDVTGVSIDTRTLAPGDLFFAIKGEARDGHDFVRMAFERGAAGAVIDDAHAGEFRDSAPLYVVRDVQESLEYLGARARERSGAYVAAITGSVGKTSTKDMAKTMFSHFGETHASAASYNNQWGVPLSLARMPTSARYGLFEIGMNHAGEIASLVRFVEPHVAVVTRVAPVHLEHFESLDAIAAAKAEIFSGLVDGGVAIINRDDETYEALLEGAAASKAAHVFSFGESEAAQARLLSYDSEEHVAEAEIFGRRLRYRIGAPGKHFAVNSLAVLTIAHVFDIDLEQAAETLADFAPPKGRGRRETLAIGDGRLTLVDESYNANPTSMRAAFELIGAERSARRRIAVLGDMLELGPSAAELHAGLAKDLEAAGVDLLFTAGPLMARLYYAAPEHMRGAHRANAAELEEAVLFALAPGDVVMIKGSNGSRMARVVEAIRTKFPADSEAAS
;
A
#
# COMPACT_ATOMS: atom_id res chain seq x y z
N MET A 1 -4.50 -11.45 -29.84
CA MET A 1 -4.17 -12.68 -29.09
C MET A 1 -5.35 -12.98 -28.17
N LYS A 2 -5.85 -14.23 -28.09
CA LYS A 2 -6.87 -14.60 -27.08
C LYS A 2 -6.20 -14.48 -25.70
N GLN A 3 -6.80 -13.72 -24.81
CA GLN A 3 -6.34 -13.60 -23.44
C GLN A 3 -6.44 -14.99 -22.78
N GLN A 4 -5.37 -15.44 -22.13
CA GLN A 4 -5.33 -16.75 -21.47
C GLN A 4 -6.35 -16.77 -20.32
N ALA A 5 -7.11 -17.84 -20.21
CA ALA A 5 -8.07 -18.00 -19.12
C ALA A 5 -7.35 -18.05 -17.77
N LEU A 6 -7.78 -17.22 -16.83
CA LEU A 6 -7.31 -17.28 -15.46
C LEU A 6 -7.93 -18.48 -14.73
N TRP A 7 -9.22 -18.72 -15.00
CA TRP A 7 -9.97 -19.86 -14.48
C TRP A 7 -10.87 -20.44 -15.56
N THR A 8 -10.94 -21.78 -15.64
CA THR A 8 -11.94 -22.42 -16.49
C THR A 8 -13.32 -22.38 -15.84
N GLY A 9 -14.36 -22.21 -16.63
CA GLY A 9 -15.72 -22.11 -16.13
C GLY A 9 -16.16 -23.33 -15.32
N LEU A 10 -15.75 -24.53 -15.72
CA LEU A 10 -16.02 -25.76 -14.97
C LEU A 10 -15.19 -25.85 -13.68
N GLY A 11 -13.92 -25.42 -13.74
CA GLY A 11 -13.04 -25.39 -12.55
C GLY A 11 -13.56 -24.47 -11.46
N LEU A 12 -14.23 -23.38 -11.83
CA LEU A 12 -14.84 -22.45 -10.88
C LEU A 12 -15.95 -23.10 -10.03
N ILE A 13 -16.70 -24.07 -10.55
CA ILE A 13 -17.77 -24.74 -9.80
C ILE A 13 -17.22 -25.38 -8.52
N GLY A 14 -16.13 -26.13 -8.66
CA GLY A 14 -15.47 -26.77 -7.52
C GLY A 14 -14.72 -25.78 -6.64
N ALA A 15 -14.02 -24.80 -7.23
CA ALA A 15 -13.25 -23.81 -6.50
C ALA A 15 -14.13 -22.88 -5.63
N LEU A 16 -15.32 -22.54 -6.11
CA LEU A 16 -16.31 -21.71 -5.40
C LEU A 16 -17.28 -22.52 -4.53
N ARG A 17 -17.29 -23.85 -4.65
CA ARG A 17 -18.34 -24.73 -4.08
C ARG A 17 -19.75 -24.29 -4.52
N ALA A 18 -19.88 -23.87 -5.79
CA ALA A 18 -21.09 -23.28 -6.33
C ALA A 18 -21.98 -24.30 -7.05
N ARG A 19 -23.28 -24.01 -7.12
CA ARG A 19 -24.17 -24.56 -8.13
C ARG A 19 -24.35 -23.57 -9.28
N ILE A 20 -24.55 -24.06 -10.48
CA ILE A 20 -24.76 -23.20 -11.65
C ILE A 20 -26.25 -22.93 -11.83
N SER A 21 -26.57 -21.68 -12.21
CA SER A 21 -27.89 -21.22 -12.66
C SER A 21 -27.71 -20.32 -13.90
N GLY A 22 -28.71 -20.19 -14.72
CA GLY A 22 -28.66 -19.41 -15.95
C GLY A 22 -27.86 -20.11 -17.06
N GLY A 23 -26.94 -19.40 -17.70
CA GLY A 23 -26.16 -19.89 -18.84
C GLY A 23 -25.07 -20.90 -18.50
N LEU A 24 -24.42 -21.45 -19.53
CA LEU A 24 -23.30 -22.38 -19.37
C LEU A 24 -22.07 -21.65 -18.78
N PRO A 25 -21.29 -22.33 -17.91
CA PRO A 25 -20.05 -21.79 -17.36
C PRO A 25 -19.09 -21.37 -18.48
N ARG A 26 -18.48 -20.19 -18.32
CA ARG A 26 -17.49 -19.65 -19.26
C ARG A 26 -16.15 -19.52 -18.56
N ASP A 27 -15.09 -19.64 -19.34
CA ASP A 27 -13.75 -19.30 -18.86
C ASP A 27 -13.68 -17.80 -18.55
N VAL A 28 -12.97 -17.46 -17.49
CA VAL A 28 -12.82 -16.05 -17.04
C VAL A 28 -11.38 -15.63 -17.12
N THR A 29 -11.17 -14.36 -17.43
CA THR A 29 -9.84 -13.73 -17.60
C THR A 29 -9.39 -12.91 -16.41
N GLY A 30 -10.31 -12.65 -15.48
CA GLY A 30 -10.06 -11.89 -14.25
C GLY A 30 -11.17 -12.10 -13.22
N VAL A 31 -11.01 -11.45 -12.07
CA VAL A 31 -11.97 -11.47 -10.96
C VAL A 31 -12.21 -10.04 -10.49
N SER A 32 -13.45 -9.64 -10.27
CA SER A 32 -13.80 -8.28 -9.82
C SER A 32 -14.86 -8.29 -8.73
N ILE A 33 -14.75 -7.34 -7.80
CA ILE A 33 -15.77 -7.01 -6.78
C ILE A 33 -16.36 -5.62 -7.00
N ASP A 34 -15.92 -4.91 -8.06
CA ASP A 34 -16.30 -3.52 -8.33
C ASP A 34 -16.60 -3.32 -9.81
N THR A 35 -17.84 -2.99 -10.14
CA THR A 35 -18.27 -2.77 -11.50
C THR A 35 -17.57 -1.59 -12.18
N ARG A 36 -17.03 -0.62 -11.43
CA ARG A 36 -16.29 0.54 -11.97
C ARG A 36 -14.97 0.15 -12.63
N THR A 37 -14.34 -0.92 -12.13
CA THR A 37 -13.04 -1.43 -12.59
C THR A 37 -13.14 -2.77 -13.30
N LEU A 38 -14.35 -3.35 -13.40
CA LEU A 38 -14.59 -4.62 -14.07
C LEU A 38 -14.22 -4.53 -15.55
N ALA A 39 -13.46 -5.51 -16.00
CA ALA A 39 -13.11 -5.71 -17.41
C ALA A 39 -13.99 -6.80 -18.08
N PRO A 40 -14.23 -6.72 -19.39
CA PRO A 40 -14.90 -7.81 -20.11
C PRO A 40 -14.18 -9.15 -19.93
N GLY A 41 -14.93 -10.19 -19.58
CA GLY A 41 -14.38 -11.52 -19.27
C GLY A 41 -14.12 -11.78 -17.79
N ASP A 42 -14.29 -10.79 -16.90
CA ASP A 42 -14.16 -11.00 -15.46
C ASP A 42 -15.30 -11.81 -14.86
N LEU A 43 -15.01 -12.50 -13.76
CA LEU A 43 -16.00 -13.05 -12.85
C LEU A 43 -16.32 -11.97 -11.79
N PHE A 44 -17.57 -11.56 -11.71
CA PHE A 44 -18.02 -10.57 -10.73
C PHE A 44 -18.48 -11.24 -9.42
N PHE A 45 -17.99 -10.77 -8.28
CA PHE A 45 -18.45 -11.20 -6.96
C PHE A 45 -19.39 -10.15 -6.36
N ALA A 46 -20.63 -10.53 -6.10
CA ALA A 46 -21.66 -9.67 -5.52
C ALA A 46 -21.52 -9.59 -3.99
N ILE A 47 -20.42 -9.04 -3.49
CA ILE A 47 -20.14 -8.94 -2.06
C ILE A 47 -21.08 -7.95 -1.39
N LYS A 48 -21.66 -8.32 -0.27
CA LYS A 48 -22.44 -7.45 0.60
C LYS A 48 -21.50 -6.69 1.53
N GLY A 49 -21.39 -5.38 1.33
CA GLY A 49 -20.67 -4.48 2.21
C GLY A 49 -21.58 -3.82 3.25
N GLU A 50 -21.01 -3.00 4.13
CA GLU A 50 -21.75 -2.29 5.17
C GLU A 50 -22.77 -1.28 4.62
N ALA A 51 -22.41 -0.57 3.55
CA ALA A 51 -23.21 0.52 2.98
C ALA A 51 -23.96 0.14 1.69
N ARG A 52 -23.57 -0.94 1.02
CA ARG A 52 -24.14 -1.35 -0.29
C ARG A 52 -24.14 -2.86 -0.41
N ASP A 53 -25.13 -3.39 -1.11
CA ASP A 53 -25.18 -4.79 -1.51
C ASP A 53 -24.63 -4.95 -2.94
N GLY A 54 -23.65 -5.84 -3.13
CA GLY A 54 -23.07 -6.13 -4.43
C GLY A 54 -24.07 -6.71 -5.43
N HIS A 55 -25.15 -7.35 -4.95
CA HIS A 55 -26.21 -7.92 -5.77
C HIS A 55 -26.95 -6.86 -6.60
N ASP A 56 -27.05 -5.62 -6.11
CA ASP A 56 -27.63 -4.49 -6.86
C ASP A 56 -26.89 -4.19 -8.16
N PHE A 57 -25.62 -4.63 -8.27
CA PHE A 57 -24.75 -4.32 -9.41
C PHE A 57 -24.55 -5.49 -10.38
N VAL A 58 -25.17 -6.64 -10.16
CA VAL A 58 -25.01 -7.84 -11.01
C VAL A 58 -25.43 -7.57 -12.46
N ARG A 59 -26.54 -6.88 -12.69
CA ARG A 59 -27.00 -6.53 -14.06
C ARG A 59 -25.98 -5.61 -14.76
N MET A 60 -25.49 -4.60 -14.05
CA MET A 60 -24.46 -3.69 -14.57
C MET A 60 -23.15 -4.45 -14.86
N ALA A 61 -22.76 -5.45 -14.04
CA ALA A 61 -21.59 -6.27 -14.31
C ALA A 61 -21.71 -7.01 -15.65
N PHE A 62 -22.87 -7.58 -15.94
CA PHE A 62 -23.13 -8.24 -17.22
C PHE A 62 -23.15 -7.24 -18.39
N GLU A 63 -23.76 -6.05 -18.23
CA GLU A 63 -23.73 -4.98 -19.23
C GLU A 63 -22.30 -4.54 -19.56
N ARG A 64 -21.39 -4.62 -18.59
CA ARG A 64 -19.97 -4.33 -18.76
C ARG A 64 -19.14 -5.52 -19.23
N GLY A 65 -19.77 -6.65 -19.52
CA GLY A 65 -19.15 -7.80 -20.14
C GLY A 65 -18.59 -8.84 -19.16
N ALA A 66 -19.07 -8.90 -17.92
CA ALA A 66 -18.74 -9.99 -17.01
C ALA A 66 -19.06 -11.35 -17.64
N ALA A 67 -18.13 -12.32 -17.55
CA ALA A 67 -18.34 -13.66 -18.06
C ALA A 67 -19.27 -14.50 -17.18
N GLY A 68 -19.41 -14.12 -15.92
CA GLY A 68 -20.29 -14.72 -14.92
C GLY A 68 -20.36 -13.86 -13.65
N ALA A 69 -21.30 -14.20 -12.76
CA ALA A 69 -21.39 -13.58 -11.45
C ALA A 69 -21.54 -14.62 -10.32
N VAL A 70 -20.90 -14.35 -9.19
CA VAL A 70 -21.06 -15.11 -7.93
C VAL A 70 -22.07 -14.38 -7.08
N ILE A 71 -23.15 -15.06 -6.74
CA ILE A 71 -24.28 -14.54 -5.95
C ILE A 71 -24.66 -15.52 -4.85
N ASP A 72 -25.37 -15.06 -3.83
CA ASP A 72 -25.89 -15.95 -2.81
C ASP A 72 -27.22 -16.64 -3.20
N ASP A 73 -27.63 -17.62 -2.40
CA ASP A 73 -28.88 -18.37 -2.61
C ASP A 73 -30.14 -17.49 -2.56
N ALA A 74 -30.13 -16.42 -1.76
CA ALA A 74 -31.29 -15.55 -1.59
C ALA A 74 -31.64 -14.80 -2.86
N HIS A 75 -30.61 -14.41 -3.64
CA HIS A 75 -30.77 -13.65 -4.89
C HIS A 75 -30.83 -14.52 -6.16
N ALA A 76 -30.73 -15.86 -6.03
CA ALA A 76 -30.69 -16.77 -7.17
C ALA A 76 -31.93 -16.67 -8.09
N GLY A 77 -33.07 -16.25 -7.55
CA GLY A 77 -34.32 -16.07 -8.31
C GLY A 77 -34.38 -14.81 -9.16
N GLU A 78 -33.58 -13.79 -8.85
CA GLU A 78 -33.65 -12.45 -9.45
C GLU A 78 -32.98 -12.35 -10.80
N PHE A 79 -32.03 -13.27 -11.11
CA PHE A 79 -31.16 -13.20 -12.28
C PHE A 79 -31.24 -14.42 -13.18
N ARG A 80 -32.35 -15.21 -13.11
CA ARG A 80 -32.47 -16.53 -13.80
C ARG A 80 -32.26 -16.48 -15.32
N ASP A 81 -32.58 -15.39 -15.95
CA ASP A 81 -32.47 -15.22 -17.41
C ASP A 81 -31.15 -14.53 -17.83
N SER A 82 -30.21 -14.41 -16.90
CA SER A 82 -28.94 -13.75 -17.12
C SER A 82 -27.84 -14.74 -17.58
N ALA A 83 -26.64 -14.25 -17.83
CA ALA A 83 -25.44 -15.01 -18.09
C ALA A 83 -25.12 -16.00 -16.92
N PRO A 84 -24.06 -16.82 -16.99
CA PRO A 84 -23.75 -17.83 -15.96
C PRO A 84 -23.68 -17.25 -14.54
N LEU A 85 -24.45 -17.83 -13.63
CA LEU A 85 -24.47 -17.49 -12.22
C LEU A 85 -23.87 -18.64 -11.41
N TYR A 86 -22.90 -18.34 -10.61
CA TYR A 86 -22.32 -19.22 -9.60
C TYR A 86 -23.00 -18.93 -8.26
N VAL A 87 -23.99 -19.76 -7.91
CA VAL A 87 -24.79 -19.56 -6.71
C VAL A 87 -24.14 -20.28 -5.54
N VAL A 88 -23.84 -19.54 -4.51
CA VAL A 88 -23.08 -19.98 -3.33
C VAL A 88 -23.86 -19.69 -2.05
N ARG A 89 -23.46 -20.27 -0.94
CA ARG A 89 -24.06 -19.98 0.37
C ARG A 89 -23.65 -18.60 0.89
N ASP A 90 -22.38 -18.26 0.73
CA ASP A 90 -21.78 -16.99 1.14
C ASP A 90 -20.78 -16.54 0.07
N VAL A 91 -20.95 -15.31 -0.42
CA VAL A 91 -20.15 -14.77 -1.52
C VAL A 91 -18.72 -14.45 -1.06
N GLN A 92 -18.56 -13.94 0.17
CA GLN A 92 -17.24 -13.64 0.71
C GLN A 92 -16.46 -14.92 1.00
N GLU A 93 -17.05 -15.90 1.67
CA GLU A 93 -16.44 -17.20 1.92
C GLU A 93 -16.01 -17.88 0.61
N SER A 94 -16.82 -17.75 -0.44
CA SER A 94 -16.48 -18.30 -1.76
C SER A 94 -15.31 -17.58 -2.44
N LEU A 95 -15.13 -16.28 -2.21
CA LEU A 95 -13.96 -15.54 -2.66
C LEU A 95 -12.69 -16.01 -1.91
N GLU A 96 -12.79 -16.26 -0.61
CA GLU A 96 -11.72 -16.83 0.21
C GLU A 96 -11.31 -18.22 -0.28
N TYR A 97 -12.29 -19.09 -0.58
CA TYR A 97 -12.02 -20.41 -1.20
C TYR A 97 -11.33 -20.29 -2.55
N LEU A 98 -11.79 -19.37 -3.40
CA LEU A 98 -11.15 -19.16 -4.70
C LEU A 98 -9.71 -18.68 -4.54
N GLY A 99 -9.46 -17.78 -3.58
CA GLY A 99 -8.12 -17.31 -3.23
C GLY A 99 -7.21 -18.44 -2.74
N ALA A 100 -7.70 -19.29 -1.81
CA ALA A 100 -6.97 -20.47 -1.34
C ALA A 100 -6.64 -21.44 -2.50
N ARG A 101 -7.60 -21.70 -3.37
CA ARG A 101 -7.38 -22.54 -4.56
C ARG A 101 -6.37 -21.93 -5.55
N ALA A 102 -6.36 -20.59 -5.66
CA ALA A 102 -5.33 -19.92 -6.46
C ALA A 102 -3.94 -20.14 -5.87
N ARG A 103 -3.80 -20.07 -4.56
CA ARG A 103 -2.55 -20.32 -3.84
C ARG A 103 -2.08 -21.76 -4.00
N GLU A 104 -2.97 -22.74 -3.76
CA GLU A 104 -2.69 -24.17 -3.88
C GLU A 104 -2.19 -24.59 -5.29
N ARG A 105 -2.76 -24.00 -6.35
CA ARG A 105 -2.38 -24.33 -7.74
C ARG A 105 -1.14 -23.58 -8.24
N SER A 106 -0.62 -22.63 -7.44
CA SER A 106 0.52 -21.80 -7.82
C SER A 106 1.81 -22.35 -7.25
N GLY A 107 2.83 -22.47 -8.12
CA GLY A 107 4.21 -22.74 -7.72
C GLY A 107 5.03 -21.49 -7.38
N ALA A 108 4.39 -20.33 -7.25
CA ALA A 108 5.07 -19.06 -7.00
C ALA A 108 5.77 -19.04 -5.63
N TYR A 109 6.92 -18.39 -5.57
CA TYR A 109 7.50 -17.92 -4.32
C TYR A 109 6.68 -16.75 -3.79
N VAL A 110 6.16 -16.87 -2.57
CA VAL A 110 5.20 -15.90 -2.02
C VAL A 110 5.79 -15.15 -0.84
N ALA A 111 5.70 -13.81 -0.86
CA ALA A 111 6.00 -12.96 0.27
C ALA A 111 4.74 -12.19 0.73
N ALA A 112 4.52 -12.16 2.04
CA ALA A 112 3.49 -11.36 2.70
C ALA A 112 4.13 -10.19 3.46
N ILE A 113 3.55 -8.99 3.34
CA ILE A 113 4.14 -7.78 3.89
C ILE A 113 3.09 -7.03 4.72
N THR A 114 3.41 -6.77 6.00
CA THR A 114 2.62 -5.93 6.90
C THR A 114 3.47 -4.85 7.56
N GLY A 115 2.86 -4.00 8.37
CA GLY A 115 3.47 -2.92 9.14
C GLY A 115 2.51 -1.76 9.33
N SER A 116 2.83 -0.81 10.19
CA SER A 116 2.09 0.43 10.33
C SER A 116 2.34 1.37 9.15
N VAL A 117 3.59 1.49 8.73
CA VAL A 117 4.05 2.31 7.60
C VAL A 117 4.94 1.47 6.67
N GLY A 118 5.04 1.87 5.40
CA GLY A 118 5.96 1.24 4.43
C GLY A 118 5.42 0.02 3.68
N LYS A 119 4.32 -0.62 4.08
CA LYS A 119 3.76 -1.83 3.44
C LYS A 119 3.67 -1.74 1.92
N THR A 120 2.88 -0.80 1.42
CA THR A 120 2.61 -0.66 -0.02
C THR A 120 3.88 -0.30 -0.79
N SER A 121 4.69 0.61 -0.27
CA SER A 121 5.95 1.00 -0.92
C SER A 121 6.93 -0.16 -1.00
N THR A 122 7.06 -0.96 0.08
CA THR A 122 7.90 -2.18 0.08
C THR A 122 7.37 -3.21 -0.91
N LYS A 123 6.04 -3.46 -0.93
CA LYS A 123 5.42 -4.37 -1.89
C LYS A 123 5.63 -3.92 -3.34
N ASP A 124 5.43 -2.62 -3.64
CA ASP A 124 5.58 -2.10 -5.00
C ASP A 124 7.06 -2.06 -5.44
N MET A 125 7.97 -1.75 -4.52
CA MET A 125 9.41 -1.85 -4.76
C MET A 125 9.82 -3.30 -5.03
N ALA A 126 9.34 -4.25 -4.23
CA ALA A 126 9.54 -5.67 -4.48
C ALA A 126 8.96 -6.11 -5.83
N LYS A 127 7.74 -5.62 -6.19
CA LYS A 127 7.14 -5.90 -7.51
C LYS A 127 8.03 -5.40 -8.64
N THR A 128 8.53 -4.18 -8.56
CA THR A 128 9.45 -3.62 -9.56
C THR A 128 10.66 -4.53 -9.71
N MET A 129 11.35 -4.83 -8.63
CA MET A 129 12.55 -5.67 -8.63
C MET A 129 12.26 -7.07 -9.16
N PHE A 130 11.29 -7.82 -8.58
CA PHE A 130 11.02 -9.20 -8.97
C PHE A 130 10.52 -9.34 -10.42
N SER A 131 9.91 -8.30 -10.99
CA SER A 131 9.46 -8.31 -12.40
C SER A 131 10.61 -8.43 -13.39
N HIS A 132 11.84 -8.10 -13.01
CA HIS A 132 13.04 -8.33 -13.83
C HIS A 132 13.48 -9.81 -13.83
N PHE A 133 13.05 -10.60 -12.84
CA PHE A 133 13.47 -12.00 -12.66
C PHE A 133 12.38 -13.02 -12.99
N GLY A 134 11.18 -12.59 -13.27
CA GLY A 134 10.08 -13.45 -13.67
C GLY A 134 8.70 -12.82 -13.55
N GLU A 135 7.70 -13.54 -14.03
CA GLU A 135 6.32 -13.08 -13.93
C GLU A 135 5.94 -12.87 -12.45
N THR A 136 5.60 -11.63 -12.10
CA THR A 136 5.34 -11.20 -10.73
C THR A 136 3.91 -10.73 -10.57
N HIS A 137 3.17 -11.40 -9.70
CA HIS A 137 1.84 -11.00 -9.27
C HIS A 137 1.93 -10.26 -7.93
N ALA A 138 1.20 -9.16 -7.78
CA ALA A 138 1.14 -8.40 -6.54
C ALA A 138 -0.26 -7.87 -6.27
N SER A 139 -0.61 -7.71 -5.00
CA SER A 139 -1.84 -7.01 -4.59
C SER A 139 -1.94 -5.65 -5.29
N ALA A 140 -3.06 -5.39 -5.96
CA ALA A 140 -3.31 -4.10 -6.58
C ALA A 140 -3.56 -3.04 -5.50
N ALA A 141 -2.96 -1.86 -5.64
CA ALA A 141 -3.10 -0.77 -4.67
C ALA A 141 -2.92 -1.27 -3.22
N SER A 142 -3.84 -0.93 -2.31
CA SER A 142 -3.86 -1.39 -0.92
C SER A 142 -5.00 -2.39 -0.67
N TYR A 143 -5.19 -3.37 -1.58
CA TYR A 143 -6.12 -4.47 -1.37
C TYR A 143 -5.56 -5.43 -0.31
N ASN A 144 -5.64 -5.02 0.96
CA ASN A 144 -4.98 -5.65 2.10
C ASN A 144 -5.94 -6.07 3.24
N ASN A 145 -7.26 -5.98 3.01
CA ASN A 145 -8.32 -6.36 3.96
C ASN A 145 -8.99 -7.69 3.59
N GLN A 146 -10.08 -8.05 4.30
CA GLN A 146 -10.84 -9.30 4.15
C GLN A 146 -11.38 -9.55 2.72
N TRP A 147 -11.52 -8.54 1.90
CA TRP A 147 -11.90 -8.69 0.49
C TRP A 147 -10.69 -8.63 -0.45
N GLY A 148 -9.76 -7.73 -0.13
CA GLY A 148 -8.61 -7.42 -0.99
C GLY A 148 -7.59 -8.53 -1.07
N VAL A 149 -7.29 -9.22 0.04
CA VAL A 149 -6.31 -10.32 0.06
C VAL A 149 -6.83 -11.53 -0.72
N PRO A 150 -8.05 -12.06 -0.45
CA PRO A 150 -8.60 -13.16 -1.25
C PRO A 150 -8.77 -12.80 -2.74
N LEU A 151 -9.19 -11.57 -3.05
CA LEU A 151 -9.30 -11.10 -4.43
C LEU A 151 -7.93 -11.08 -5.14
N SER A 152 -6.89 -10.59 -4.43
CA SER A 152 -5.53 -10.57 -4.97
C SER A 152 -5.02 -11.99 -5.24
N LEU A 153 -5.26 -12.93 -4.34
CA LEU A 153 -4.95 -14.35 -4.55
C LEU A 153 -5.72 -14.94 -5.73
N ALA A 154 -7.05 -14.72 -5.79
CA ALA A 154 -7.91 -15.24 -6.86
C ALA A 154 -7.49 -14.76 -8.26
N ARG A 155 -6.83 -13.59 -8.34
CA ARG A 155 -6.27 -12.99 -9.56
C ARG A 155 -4.87 -13.51 -9.92
N MET A 156 -4.22 -14.27 -9.04
CA MET A 156 -2.85 -14.77 -9.30
C MET A 156 -2.86 -15.81 -10.39
N PRO A 157 -2.14 -15.59 -11.51
CA PRO A 157 -2.02 -16.58 -12.58
C PRO A 157 -1.13 -17.76 -12.16
N THR A 158 -1.37 -18.93 -12.72
CA THR A 158 -0.55 -20.12 -12.46
C THR A 158 0.88 -20.00 -12.98
N SER A 159 1.12 -19.10 -13.92
CA SER A 159 2.43 -18.78 -14.49
C SER A 159 3.27 -17.85 -13.62
N ALA A 160 2.67 -17.22 -12.58
CA ALA A 160 3.41 -16.34 -11.70
C ALA A 160 4.56 -17.09 -11.01
N ARG A 161 5.77 -16.54 -11.13
CA ARG A 161 6.95 -17.01 -10.42
C ARG A 161 7.03 -16.42 -9.02
N TYR A 162 6.52 -15.20 -8.86
CA TYR A 162 6.53 -14.47 -7.59
C TYR A 162 5.14 -13.92 -7.26
N GLY A 163 4.73 -14.04 -6.00
CA GLY A 163 3.49 -13.50 -5.45
C GLY A 163 3.78 -12.57 -4.25
N LEU A 164 3.32 -11.32 -4.32
CA LEU A 164 3.59 -10.30 -3.30
C LEU A 164 2.27 -9.77 -2.74
N PHE A 165 2.01 -10.05 -1.46
CA PHE A 165 0.74 -9.72 -0.83
C PHE A 165 0.93 -8.75 0.32
N GLU A 166 0.21 -7.63 0.25
CA GLU A 166 0.09 -6.69 1.36
C GLU A 166 -1.04 -7.15 2.28
N ILE A 167 -0.79 -7.18 3.61
CA ILE A 167 -1.79 -7.52 4.61
C ILE A 167 -1.91 -6.39 5.63
N GLY A 168 -3.11 -5.82 5.73
CA GLY A 168 -3.46 -4.78 6.68
C GLY A 168 -4.30 -5.32 7.83
N MET A 169 -4.53 -4.46 8.83
CA MET A 169 -5.44 -4.72 9.95
C MET A 169 -5.95 -3.42 10.54
N ASN A 170 -7.11 -3.48 11.16
CA ASN A 170 -7.62 -2.51 12.11
C ASN A 170 -7.73 -3.12 13.52
N HIS A 171 -7.92 -4.45 13.62
CA HIS A 171 -8.07 -5.18 14.89
C HIS A 171 -7.14 -6.39 14.96
N ALA A 172 -6.84 -6.84 16.17
CA ALA A 172 -6.14 -8.10 16.40
C ALA A 172 -6.95 -9.30 15.83
N GLY A 173 -6.24 -10.31 15.32
CA GLY A 173 -6.81 -11.50 14.68
C GLY A 173 -7.08 -11.35 13.18
N GLU A 174 -7.13 -10.12 12.65
CA GLU A 174 -7.40 -9.91 11.22
C GLU A 174 -6.26 -10.40 10.33
N ILE A 175 -5.00 -10.13 10.70
CA ILE A 175 -3.84 -10.61 9.93
C ILE A 175 -3.78 -12.13 9.94
N ALA A 176 -3.99 -12.78 11.10
CA ALA A 176 -4.01 -14.23 11.20
C ALA A 176 -5.09 -14.86 10.31
N SER A 177 -6.27 -14.25 10.27
CA SER A 177 -7.40 -14.71 9.44
C SER A 177 -7.11 -14.63 7.94
N LEU A 178 -6.28 -13.69 7.50
CA LEU A 178 -5.96 -13.44 6.09
C LEU A 178 -4.71 -14.21 5.64
N VAL A 179 -3.66 -14.21 6.47
CA VAL A 179 -2.37 -14.80 6.09
C VAL A 179 -2.44 -16.31 5.91
N ARG A 180 -3.39 -16.98 6.58
CA ARG A 180 -3.65 -18.43 6.39
C ARG A 180 -4.00 -18.82 4.95
N PHE A 181 -4.55 -17.89 4.14
CA PHE A 181 -4.83 -18.13 2.72
C PHE A 181 -3.63 -17.82 1.83
N VAL A 182 -2.71 -16.98 2.31
CA VAL A 182 -1.52 -16.56 1.57
C VAL A 182 -0.42 -17.59 1.64
N GLU A 183 -0.27 -18.29 2.78
CA GLU A 183 0.76 -19.30 3.02
C GLU A 183 2.14 -18.85 2.48
N PRO A 184 2.70 -17.72 3.02
CA PRO A 184 3.90 -17.14 2.46
C PRO A 184 5.15 -17.94 2.83
N HIS A 185 6.14 -17.93 1.92
CA HIS A 185 7.50 -18.43 2.19
C HIS A 185 8.30 -17.39 2.98
N VAL A 186 7.95 -16.11 2.81
CA VAL A 186 8.57 -14.98 3.52
C VAL A 186 7.49 -14.07 4.07
N ALA A 187 7.57 -13.72 5.34
CA ALA A 187 6.69 -12.76 6.00
C ALA A 187 7.50 -11.58 6.54
N VAL A 188 7.10 -10.36 6.20
CA VAL A 188 7.83 -9.12 6.52
C VAL A 188 6.98 -8.21 7.38
N VAL A 189 7.55 -7.72 8.48
CA VAL A 189 7.02 -6.56 9.22
C VAL A 189 7.92 -5.36 8.95
N THR A 190 7.40 -4.35 8.23
CA THR A 190 8.20 -3.19 7.79
C THR A 190 8.56 -2.26 8.94
N ARG A 191 7.54 -1.72 9.62
CA ARG A 191 7.69 -0.92 10.84
C ARG A 191 6.40 -0.91 11.63
N VAL A 192 6.51 -0.98 12.95
CA VAL A 192 5.42 -0.73 13.88
C VAL A 192 5.46 0.75 14.30
N ALA A 193 4.32 1.39 14.31
CA ALA A 193 4.16 2.79 14.73
C ALA A 193 2.79 2.95 15.38
N PRO A 194 2.59 3.98 16.20
CA PRO A 194 1.32 4.25 16.87
C PRO A 194 0.25 4.70 15.85
N VAL A 195 -0.45 3.71 15.30
CA VAL A 195 -1.58 3.85 14.37
C VAL A 195 -2.73 3.00 14.89
N HIS A 196 -3.97 3.30 14.51
CA HIS A 196 -5.17 2.58 14.98
C HIS A 196 -5.30 2.57 16.51
N LEU A 197 -4.82 3.63 17.18
CA LEU A 197 -4.83 3.77 18.66
C LEU A 197 -6.25 3.77 19.27
N GLU A 198 -7.27 3.87 18.45
CA GLU A 198 -8.67 3.67 18.87
C GLU A 198 -8.97 2.21 19.20
N HIS A 199 -8.18 1.26 18.63
CA HIS A 199 -8.42 -0.17 18.72
C HIS A 199 -7.33 -0.92 19.49
N PHE A 200 -6.24 -0.26 19.87
CA PHE A 200 -5.11 -0.87 20.56
C PHE A 200 -4.69 -0.07 21.79
N GLU A 201 -4.46 -0.74 22.90
CA GLU A 201 -4.10 -0.14 24.17
C GLU A 201 -2.62 0.28 24.24
N SER A 202 -1.75 -0.31 23.41
CA SER A 202 -0.31 -0.06 23.42
C SER A 202 0.35 -0.34 22.08
N LEU A 203 1.60 0.14 21.92
CA LEU A 203 2.44 -0.19 20.77
C LEU A 203 2.76 -1.68 20.69
N ASP A 204 2.95 -2.35 21.85
CA ASP A 204 3.20 -3.79 21.92
C ASP A 204 1.97 -4.59 21.46
N ALA A 205 0.75 -4.12 21.75
CA ALA A 205 -0.47 -4.74 21.24
C ALA A 205 -0.55 -4.64 19.70
N ILE A 206 -0.13 -3.50 19.12
CA ILE A 206 -0.02 -3.34 17.67
C ILE A 206 1.04 -4.29 17.09
N ALA A 207 2.19 -4.42 17.78
CA ALA A 207 3.26 -5.33 17.36
C ALA A 207 2.80 -6.79 17.38
N ALA A 208 2.14 -7.23 18.47
CA ALA A 208 1.57 -8.56 18.58
C ALA A 208 0.59 -8.88 17.45
N ALA A 209 -0.33 -7.94 17.15
CA ALA A 209 -1.26 -8.09 16.04
C ALA A 209 -0.55 -8.15 14.67
N LYS A 210 0.56 -7.42 14.47
CA LYS A 210 1.36 -7.53 13.23
C LYS A 210 2.18 -8.80 13.15
N ALA A 211 2.66 -9.31 14.29
CA ALA A 211 3.37 -10.59 14.37
C ALA A 211 2.48 -11.79 13.97
N GLU A 212 1.15 -11.63 13.97
CA GLU A 212 0.22 -12.63 13.43
C GLU A 212 0.57 -13.05 11.98
N ILE A 213 1.25 -12.18 11.21
CA ILE A 213 1.65 -12.51 9.84
C ILE A 213 2.57 -13.74 9.77
N PHE A 214 3.35 -14.00 10.82
CA PHE A 214 4.25 -15.13 10.89
C PHE A 214 3.50 -16.45 11.06
N SER A 215 2.26 -16.42 11.59
CA SER A 215 1.44 -17.64 11.76
C SER A 215 1.07 -18.32 10.45
N GLY A 216 1.07 -17.56 9.33
CA GLY A 216 0.78 -18.11 8.00
C GLY A 216 1.99 -18.64 7.26
N LEU A 217 3.20 -18.55 7.80
CA LEU A 217 4.40 -19.07 7.15
C LEU A 217 4.28 -20.56 6.85
N VAL A 218 4.72 -20.97 5.66
CA VAL A 218 4.91 -22.39 5.34
C VAL A 218 6.01 -22.99 6.21
N ASP A 219 6.07 -24.32 6.31
CA ASP A 219 7.14 -25.00 7.02
C ASP A 219 8.50 -24.63 6.40
N GLY A 220 9.44 -24.16 7.22
CA GLY A 220 10.74 -23.69 6.73
C GLY A 220 10.74 -22.24 6.21
N GLY A 221 9.64 -21.52 6.36
CA GLY A 221 9.53 -20.12 5.94
C GLY A 221 10.45 -19.18 6.72
N VAL A 222 10.55 -17.92 6.28
CA VAL A 222 11.45 -16.90 6.83
C VAL A 222 10.66 -15.70 7.32
N ALA A 223 10.90 -15.25 8.55
CA ALA A 223 10.44 -13.99 9.09
C ALA A 223 11.49 -12.89 8.85
N ILE A 224 11.05 -11.70 8.41
CA ILE A 224 11.91 -10.52 8.21
C ILE A 224 11.37 -9.37 9.06
N ILE A 225 12.21 -8.83 9.96
CA ILE A 225 11.83 -7.86 10.98
C ILE A 225 12.75 -6.64 10.91
N ASN A 226 12.20 -5.44 11.08
CA ASN A 226 13.00 -4.22 11.20
C ASN A 226 13.72 -4.19 12.56
N ARG A 227 15.07 -4.16 12.54
CA ARG A 227 15.91 -4.18 13.77
C ARG A 227 15.85 -2.85 14.53
N ASP A 228 15.49 -1.76 13.83
CA ASP A 228 15.39 -0.43 14.44
C ASP A 228 14.00 -0.17 15.06
N ASP A 229 13.12 -1.17 15.04
CA ASP A 229 11.79 -1.06 15.62
C ASP A 229 11.84 -1.16 17.15
N GLU A 230 11.19 -0.26 17.87
CA GLU A 230 11.11 -0.27 19.32
C GLU A 230 10.46 -1.56 19.85
N THR A 231 9.62 -2.21 19.04
CA THR A 231 8.92 -3.45 19.36
C THR A 231 9.61 -4.70 18.81
N TYR A 232 10.88 -4.59 18.41
CA TYR A 232 11.61 -5.68 17.77
C TYR A 232 11.54 -7.01 18.56
N GLU A 233 11.69 -6.97 19.89
CA GLU A 233 11.68 -8.16 20.73
C GLU A 233 10.30 -8.85 20.73
N ALA A 234 9.21 -8.07 20.77
CA ALA A 234 7.85 -8.62 20.66
C ALA A 234 7.60 -9.28 19.29
N LEU A 235 8.11 -8.67 18.20
CA LEU A 235 8.03 -9.26 16.87
C LEU A 235 8.88 -10.54 16.75
N LEU A 236 10.06 -10.56 17.39
CA LEU A 236 10.94 -11.73 17.44
C LEU A 236 10.27 -12.90 18.19
N GLU A 237 9.61 -12.62 19.31
CA GLU A 237 8.83 -13.63 20.05
C GLU A 237 7.70 -14.22 19.18
N GLY A 238 6.97 -13.36 18.45
CA GLY A 238 5.94 -13.80 17.52
C GLY A 238 6.48 -14.66 16.37
N ALA A 239 7.64 -14.32 15.83
CA ALA A 239 8.31 -15.13 14.82
C ALA A 239 8.79 -16.47 15.37
N ALA A 240 9.37 -16.49 16.58
CA ALA A 240 9.83 -17.72 17.24
C ALA A 240 8.67 -18.69 17.58
N ALA A 241 7.47 -18.17 17.82
CA ALA A 241 6.26 -18.97 18.06
C ALA A 241 5.64 -19.54 16.78
N SER A 242 6.17 -19.18 15.59
CA SER A 242 5.65 -19.58 14.27
C SER A 242 6.41 -20.77 13.67
N LYS A 243 6.15 -21.07 12.39
CA LYS A 243 6.88 -22.08 11.61
C LYS A 243 8.16 -21.54 10.95
N ALA A 244 8.60 -20.33 11.32
CA ALA A 244 9.79 -19.72 10.73
C ALA A 244 11.04 -20.57 11.06
N ALA A 245 11.76 -20.98 10.01
CA ALA A 245 13.06 -21.64 10.17
C ALA A 245 14.17 -20.64 10.46
N HIS A 246 14.02 -19.42 9.94
CA HIS A 246 14.98 -18.33 10.11
C HIS A 246 14.25 -17.01 10.39
N VAL A 247 14.89 -16.16 11.18
CA VAL A 247 14.50 -14.77 11.38
C VAL A 247 15.65 -13.90 10.90
N PHE A 248 15.39 -13.07 9.90
CA PHE A 248 16.34 -12.08 9.40
C PHE A 248 15.90 -10.68 9.80
N SER A 249 16.86 -9.80 9.94
CA SER A 249 16.60 -8.42 10.32
C SER A 249 17.21 -7.43 9.32
N PHE A 250 16.55 -6.30 9.17
CA PHE A 250 17.01 -5.18 8.35
C PHE A 250 16.90 -3.87 9.13
N GLY A 251 17.69 -2.86 8.75
CA GLY A 251 17.67 -1.54 9.38
C GLY A 251 19.02 -0.83 9.33
N GLU A 252 19.20 0.17 10.19
CA GLU A 252 20.46 0.92 10.36
C GLU A 252 21.31 0.33 11.50
N SER A 253 20.69 -0.41 12.40
CA SER A 253 21.35 -1.05 13.54
C SER A 253 22.52 -1.93 13.09
N GLU A 254 23.62 -1.89 13.86
CA GLU A 254 24.79 -2.75 13.65
C GLU A 254 24.47 -4.25 13.78
N ALA A 255 23.39 -4.58 14.46
CA ALA A 255 22.93 -5.95 14.64
C ALA A 255 22.04 -6.45 13.49
N ALA A 256 21.72 -5.63 12.49
CA ALA A 256 20.91 -6.04 11.34
C ALA A 256 21.75 -6.84 10.33
N GLN A 257 21.20 -7.95 9.79
CA GLN A 257 21.85 -8.71 8.71
C GLN A 257 21.79 -7.99 7.36
N ALA A 258 20.77 -7.18 7.14
CA ALA A 258 20.69 -6.25 6.01
C ALA A 258 20.72 -4.82 6.58
N ARG A 259 21.91 -4.20 6.56
CA ARG A 259 22.19 -2.93 7.22
C ARG A 259 22.37 -1.80 6.23
N LEU A 260 21.66 -0.67 6.43
CA LEU A 260 21.96 0.58 5.74
C LEU A 260 23.19 1.22 6.39
N LEU A 261 24.24 1.44 5.61
CA LEU A 261 25.47 2.10 6.06
C LEU A 261 25.40 3.62 5.86
N SER A 262 24.92 4.05 4.69
CA SER A 262 24.70 5.46 4.36
C SER A 262 23.62 5.63 3.31
N TYR A 263 23.05 6.84 3.23
CA TYR A 263 22.11 7.24 2.18
C TYR A 263 22.42 8.68 1.72
N ASP A 264 22.76 8.82 0.45
CA ASP A 264 22.89 10.11 -0.20
C ASP A 264 21.53 10.57 -0.71
N SER A 265 21.01 11.66 -0.13
CA SER A 265 19.67 12.18 -0.44
C SER A 265 19.62 12.97 -1.75
N GLU A 266 20.76 13.43 -2.28
CA GLU A 266 20.84 14.19 -3.54
C GLU A 266 20.91 13.22 -4.73
N GLU A 267 21.73 12.17 -4.63
CA GLU A 267 21.90 11.15 -5.66
C GLU A 267 20.92 9.98 -5.54
N HIS A 268 20.17 9.91 -4.43
CA HIS A 268 19.30 8.78 -4.04
C HIS A 268 20.05 7.45 -4.00
N VAL A 269 21.29 7.45 -3.54
CA VAL A 269 22.17 6.29 -3.49
C VAL A 269 22.26 5.76 -2.07
N ALA A 270 21.98 4.47 -1.91
CA ALA A 270 22.19 3.74 -0.66
C ALA A 270 23.50 2.95 -0.72
N GLU A 271 24.23 2.96 0.39
CA GLU A 271 25.28 1.98 0.68
C GLU A 271 24.79 1.06 1.79
N ALA A 272 24.83 -0.24 1.56
CA ALA A 272 24.32 -1.23 2.50
C ALA A 272 25.26 -2.43 2.59
N GLU A 273 25.25 -3.09 3.76
CA GLU A 273 25.84 -4.42 3.93
C GLU A 273 24.71 -5.43 4.10
N ILE A 274 24.61 -6.41 3.20
CA ILE A 274 23.54 -7.39 3.16
C ILE A 274 24.16 -8.78 3.21
N PHE A 275 23.99 -9.47 4.33
CA PHE A 275 24.59 -10.79 4.61
C PHE A 275 26.10 -10.80 4.32
N GLY A 276 26.82 -9.75 4.75
CA GLY A 276 28.28 -9.59 4.58
C GLY A 276 28.72 -9.11 3.20
N ARG A 277 27.82 -8.85 2.27
CA ARG A 277 28.11 -8.24 0.97
C ARG A 277 27.85 -6.73 1.01
N ARG A 278 28.79 -5.91 0.62
CA ARG A 278 28.63 -4.46 0.47
C ARG A 278 28.10 -4.14 -0.90
N LEU A 279 27.00 -3.41 -0.94
CA LEU A 279 26.32 -2.97 -2.15
C LEU A 279 26.19 -1.46 -2.13
N ARG A 280 26.35 -0.84 -3.30
CA ARG A 280 26.05 0.57 -3.54
C ARG A 280 25.09 0.64 -4.72
N TYR A 281 23.88 1.17 -4.48
CA TYR A 281 22.82 1.15 -5.48
C TYR A 281 21.93 2.39 -5.38
N ARG A 282 21.33 2.74 -6.51
CA ARG A 282 20.40 3.86 -6.62
C ARG A 282 18.98 3.37 -6.36
N ILE A 283 18.14 4.24 -5.76
CA ILE A 283 16.71 4.02 -5.57
C ILE A 283 15.99 5.08 -6.41
N GLY A 284 15.01 4.67 -7.21
CA GLY A 284 14.28 5.55 -8.13
C GLY A 284 13.32 6.54 -7.44
N ALA A 285 13.43 6.68 -6.11
CA ALA A 285 12.62 7.59 -5.31
C ALA A 285 13.45 8.23 -4.19
N PRO A 286 13.27 9.53 -3.91
CA PRO A 286 13.95 10.21 -2.81
C PRO A 286 13.35 9.82 -1.47
N GLY A 287 14.20 9.72 -0.45
CA GLY A 287 13.82 9.51 0.94
C GLY A 287 14.48 8.30 1.59
N LYS A 288 15.08 8.54 2.75
CA LYS A 288 15.80 7.53 3.54
C LYS A 288 14.91 6.32 3.89
N HIS A 289 13.61 6.54 4.08
CA HIS A 289 12.66 5.45 4.37
C HIS A 289 12.55 4.46 3.21
N PHE A 290 12.73 4.88 1.94
CA PHE A 290 12.80 3.96 0.81
C PHE A 290 14.11 3.17 0.82
N ALA A 291 15.22 3.79 1.25
CA ALA A 291 16.49 3.08 1.43
C ALA A 291 16.39 2.00 2.51
N VAL A 292 15.73 2.28 3.64
CA VAL A 292 15.47 1.28 4.67
C VAL A 292 14.54 0.17 4.15
N ASN A 293 13.46 0.52 3.46
CA ASN A 293 12.53 -0.47 2.90
C ASN A 293 13.19 -1.36 1.81
N SER A 294 14.14 -0.82 1.05
CA SER A 294 14.88 -1.59 0.05
C SER A 294 15.68 -2.74 0.65
N LEU A 295 16.15 -2.59 1.90
CA LEU A 295 16.83 -3.68 2.61
C LEU A 295 15.90 -4.89 2.83
N ALA A 296 14.64 -4.63 3.21
CA ALA A 296 13.64 -5.70 3.32
C ALA A 296 13.42 -6.40 1.97
N VAL A 297 13.35 -5.63 0.87
CA VAL A 297 13.17 -6.17 -0.49
C VAL A 297 14.39 -7.02 -0.90
N LEU A 298 15.61 -6.55 -0.65
CA LEU A 298 16.83 -7.30 -0.95
C LEU A 298 17.00 -8.52 -0.03
N THR A 299 16.46 -8.46 1.20
CA THR A 299 16.40 -9.65 2.06
C THR A 299 15.43 -10.70 1.52
N ILE A 300 14.27 -10.30 0.96
CA ILE A 300 13.37 -11.23 0.24
C ILE A 300 14.09 -11.82 -0.99
N ALA A 301 14.83 -11.01 -1.75
CA ALA A 301 15.61 -11.46 -2.90
C ALA A 301 16.64 -12.52 -2.49
N HIS A 302 17.35 -12.29 -1.39
CA HIS A 302 18.29 -13.26 -0.82
C HIS A 302 17.63 -14.60 -0.47
N VAL A 303 16.47 -14.56 0.17
CA VAL A 303 15.71 -15.78 0.52
C VAL A 303 15.24 -16.54 -0.73
N PHE A 304 14.90 -15.83 -1.81
CA PHE A 304 14.47 -16.46 -3.07
C PHE A 304 15.62 -16.76 -4.04
N ASP A 305 16.86 -16.76 -3.52
CA ASP A 305 18.09 -17.09 -4.26
C ASP A 305 18.30 -16.24 -5.52
N ILE A 306 18.02 -14.94 -5.41
CA ILE A 306 18.29 -13.95 -6.46
C ILE A 306 19.63 -13.28 -6.16
N ASP A 307 20.44 -13.06 -7.21
CA ASP A 307 21.69 -12.32 -7.09
C ASP A 307 21.44 -10.91 -6.58
N LEU A 308 22.08 -10.55 -5.46
CA LEU A 308 21.83 -9.30 -4.76
C LEU A 308 22.33 -8.07 -5.52
N GLU A 309 23.39 -8.18 -6.34
CA GLU A 309 23.89 -7.07 -7.13
C GLU A 309 22.89 -6.74 -8.25
N GLN A 310 22.44 -7.76 -8.97
CA GLN A 310 21.42 -7.60 -10.00
C GLN A 310 20.09 -7.09 -9.41
N ALA A 311 19.67 -7.61 -8.25
CA ALA A 311 18.46 -7.17 -7.57
C ALA A 311 18.56 -5.67 -7.19
N ALA A 312 19.71 -5.25 -6.63
CA ALA A 312 19.94 -3.87 -6.21
C ALA A 312 19.91 -2.88 -7.39
N GLU A 313 20.48 -3.25 -8.54
CA GLU A 313 20.46 -2.42 -9.75
C GLU A 313 19.03 -2.08 -10.22
N THR A 314 18.10 -3.03 -10.13
CA THR A 314 16.71 -2.82 -10.56
C THR A 314 15.92 -1.84 -9.70
N LEU A 315 16.40 -1.52 -8.48
CA LEU A 315 15.73 -0.57 -7.58
C LEU A 315 15.76 0.87 -8.09
N ALA A 316 16.62 1.18 -9.05
CA ALA A 316 16.63 2.47 -9.76
C ALA A 316 15.33 2.69 -10.56
N ASP A 317 14.64 1.62 -10.98
CA ASP A 317 13.38 1.68 -11.73
C ASP A 317 12.15 1.88 -10.85
N PHE A 318 12.32 1.86 -9.52
CA PHE A 318 11.21 2.04 -8.61
C PHE A 318 10.65 3.45 -8.68
N ALA A 319 9.35 3.56 -8.91
CA ALA A 319 8.59 4.80 -8.80
C ALA A 319 7.50 4.65 -7.72
N PRO A 320 7.42 5.58 -6.76
CA PRO A 320 6.38 5.53 -5.73
C PRO A 320 4.98 5.58 -6.35
N PRO A 321 4.02 4.80 -5.82
CA PRO A 321 2.65 4.87 -6.27
C PRO A 321 2.02 6.23 -5.93
N LYS A 322 0.92 6.57 -6.60
CA LYS A 322 0.16 7.79 -6.34
C LYS A 322 -0.18 7.92 -4.85
N GLY A 323 0.00 9.11 -4.32
CA GLY A 323 -0.29 9.42 -2.93
C GLY A 323 0.77 8.97 -1.91
N ARG A 324 1.94 8.47 -2.36
CA ARG A 324 2.98 7.91 -1.48
C ARG A 324 4.40 8.40 -1.84
N GLY A 325 4.55 9.69 -2.03
CA GLY A 325 5.83 10.32 -2.33
C GLY A 325 6.09 10.54 -3.82
N ARG A 326 5.07 10.38 -4.67
CA ARG A 326 5.21 10.68 -6.09
C ARG A 326 5.48 12.15 -6.31
N ARG A 327 6.53 12.44 -7.08
CA ARG A 327 6.95 13.79 -7.43
C ARG A 327 6.57 14.09 -8.87
N GLU A 328 6.11 15.31 -9.08
CA GLU A 328 5.73 15.81 -10.41
C GLU A 328 6.20 17.25 -10.56
N THR A 329 6.86 17.54 -11.69
CA THR A 329 7.21 18.91 -12.05
C THR A 329 6.07 19.48 -12.92
N LEU A 330 5.51 20.58 -12.48
CA LEU A 330 4.35 21.23 -13.12
C LEU A 330 4.76 22.63 -13.59
N ALA A 331 4.20 23.05 -14.73
CA ALA A 331 4.42 24.40 -15.28
C ALA A 331 3.55 25.44 -14.56
N ILE A 332 4.13 26.55 -14.13
CA ILE A 332 3.44 27.68 -13.49
C ILE A 332 4.02 29.00 -13.98
N GLY A 333 3.22 29.77 -14.74
CA GLY A 333 3.73 30.98 -15.41
C GLY A 333 4.93 30.65 -16.29
N ASP A 334 6.00 31.41 -16.16
CA ASP A 334 7.26 31.19 -16.88
C ASP A 334 8.24 30.26 -16.13
N GLY A 335 7.76 29.55 -15.09
CA GLY A 335 8.61 28.70 -14.25
C GLY A 335 7.96 27.36 -13.91
N ARG A 336 8.53 26.70 -12.91
CA ARG A 336 8.16 25.34 -12.49
C ARG A 336 7.85 25.30 -11.01
N LEU A 337 6.97 24.38 -10.61
CA LEU A 337 6.78 23.98 -9.22
C LEU A 337 6.93 22.47 -9.11
N THR A 338 7.35 21.99 -7.93
CA THR A 338 7.40 20.56 -7.63
C THR A 338 6.23 20.20 -6.71
N LEU A 339 5.37 19.27 -7.18
CA LEU A 339 4.31 18.67 -6.39
C LEU A 339 4.79 17.34 -5.81
N VAL A 340 4.67 17.17 -4.49
CA VAL A 340 4.93 15.92 -3.77
C VAL A 340 3.62 15.38 -3.24
N ASP A 341 3.14 14.30 -3.85
CA ASP A 341 1.84 13.69 -3.52
C ASP A 341 2.02 12.60 -2.44
N GLU A 342 1.71 12.94 -1.20
CA GLU A 342 1.68 12.08 -0.01
C GLU A 342 0.23 11.88 0.51
N SER A 343 -0.78 12.11 -0.32
CA SER A 343 -2.18 12.27 0.06
C SER A 343 -2.94 10.98 0.39
N TYR A 344 -2.29 9.82 0.31
CA TYR A 344 -2.98 8.54 0.50
C TYR A 344 -3.31 8.26 1.97
N ASN A 345 -2.36 8.45 2.90
CA ASN A 345 -2.58 8.24 4.32
C ASN A 345 -1.62 9.07 5.17
N ALA A 346 -1.97 9.27 6.46
CA ALA A 346 -1.15 10.01 7.39
C ALA A 346 -1.23 9.44 8.81
N ASN A 347 -0.07 9.42 9.46
CA ASN A 347 0.11 9.21 10.89
C ASN A 347 1.36 10.00 11.34
N PRO A 348 1.60 10.17 12.65
CA PRO A 348 2.72 11.01 13.13
C PRO A 348 4.08 10.62 12.55
N THR A 349 4.38 9.31 12.44
CA THR A 349 5.64 8.81 11.89
C THR A 349 5.78 9.15 10.41
N SER A 350 4.75 8.93 9.61
CA SER A 350 4.78 9.25 8.19
C SER A 350 4.74 10.75 7.90
N MET A 351 4.17 11.57 8.80
CA MET A 351 4.24 13.03 8.71
C MET A 351 5.68 13.51 8.88
N ARG A 352 6.40 13.04 9.92
CA ARG A 352 7.82 13.39 10.14
C ARG A 352 8.69 12.99 8.95
N ALA A 353 8.53 11.78 8.41
CA ALA A 353 9.26 11.35 7.22
C ALA A 353 9.00 12.25 6.00
N ALA A 354 7.76 12.73 5.82
CA ALA A 354 7.42 13.67 4.76
C ALA A 354 8.02 15.07 5.00
N PHE A 355 8.12 15.52 6.25
CA PHE A 355 8.80 16.77 6.58
C PHE A 355 10.30 16.70 6.37
N GLU A 356 10.96 15.60 6.72
CA GLU A 356 12.36 15.35 6.38
C GLU A 356 12.58 15.40 4.86
N LEU A 357 11.68 14.79 4.09
CA LEU A 357 11.74 14.76 2.63
C LEU A 357 11.65 16.17 2.03
N ILE A 358 10.67 16.99 2.47
CA ILE A 358 10.54 18.36 1.95
C ILE A 358 11.67 19.27 2.47
N GLY A 359 12.17 19.02 3.68
CA GLY A 359 13.30 19.74 4.27
C GLY A 359 14.61 19.52 3.51
N ALA A 360 14.79 18.36 2.86
CA ALA A 360 15.95 18.05 2.04
C ALA A 360 15.97 18.82 0.70
N GLU A 361 14.89 19.49 0.31
CA GLU A 361 14.78 20.26 -0.94
C GLU A 361 15.53 21.59 -0.87
N ARG A 362 16.82 21.56 -1.07
CA ARG A 362 17.69 22.75 -0.96
C ARG A 362 17.47 23.77 -2.07
N SER A 363 17.03 23.33 -3.25
CA SER A 363 16.75 24.19 -4.41
C SER A 363 15.38 24.86 -4.37
N ALA A 364 14.51 24.48 -3.43
CA ALA A 364 13.18 25.05 -3.27
C ALA A 364 13.26 26.54 -2.91
N ARG A 365 12.50 27.39 -3.63
CA ARG A 365 12.30 28.79 -3.25
C ARG A 365 11.51 28.87 -1.96
N ARG A 366 10.43 28.10 -1.84
CA ARG A 366 9.63 27.91 -0.63
C ARG A 366 9.25 26.43 -0.51
N ARG A 367 9.19 25.96 0.72
CA ARG A 367 8.67 24.65 1.11
C ARG A 367 7.28 24.84 1.68
N ILE A 368 6.30 24.29 0.98
CA ILE A 368 4.87 24.46 1.33
C ILE A 368 4.32 23.12 1.79
N ALA A 369 3.77 23.06 3.01
CA ALA A 369 3.08 21.90 3.53
C ALA A 369 1.56 22.13 3.51
N VAL A 370 0.80 21.19 2.90
CA VAL A 370 -0.66 21.20 2.82
C VAL A 370 -1.17 19.93 3.49
N LEU A 371 -1.69 20.07 4.71
CA LEU A 371 -1.91 18.93 5.60
C LEU A 371 -3.40 18.75 5.95
N GLY A 372 -3.87 17.52 5.87
CA GLY A 372 -5.19 17.06 6.33
C GLY A 372 -5.09 16.21 7.59
N ASP A 373 -6.20 16.07 8.31
CA ASP A 373 -6.27 15.33 9.57
C ASP A 373 -5.63 13.94 9.47
N MET A 374 -4.94 13.56 10.54
CA MET A 374 -4.57 12.18 10.83
C MET A 374 -5.72 11.53 11.60
N LEU A 375 -6.35 10.52 11.02
CA LEU A 375 -7.49 9.81 11.61
C LEU A 375 -7.03 8.60 12.42
N GLU A 376 -7.93 8.03 13.22
CA GLU A 376 -7.75 6.79 14.01
C GLU A 376 -6.65 6.90 15.09
N LEU A 377 -6.39 8.11 15.61
CA LEU A 377 -5.40 8.36 16.64
C LEU A 377 -5.97 8.33 18.08
N GLY A 378 -7.27 8.12 18.22
CA GLY A 378 -7.94 8.04 19.53
C GLY A 378 -7.84 9.35 20.36
N PRO A 379 -7.86 9.25 21.69
CA PRO A 379 -7.91 10.42 22.59
C PRO A 379 -6.72 11.37 22.44
N SER A 380 -5.55 10.89 22.04
CA SER A 380 -4.32 11.68 21.87
C SER A 380 -4.26 12.47 20.55
N ALA A 381 -5.27 12.36 19.69
CA ALA A 381 -5.26 12.95 18.34
C ALA A 381 -4.90 14.44 18.35
N ALA A 382 -5.51 15.24 19.23
CA ALA A 382 -5.27 16.69 19.28
C ALA A 382 -3.82 17.03 19.66
N GLU A 383 -3.24 16.30 20.62
CA GLU A 383 -1.87 16.48 21.08
C GLU A 383 -0.85 16.06 20.01
N LEU A 384 -1.09 14.93 19.36
CA LEU A 384 -0.26 14.41 18.26
C LEU A 384 -0.23 15.37 17.07
N HIS A 385 -1.35 16.02 16.75
CA HIS A 385 -1.40 17.04 15.70
C HIS A 385 -0.60 18.29 16.10
N ALA A 386 -0.84 18.83 17.30
CA ALA A 386 -0.11 20.01 17.78
C ALA A 386 1.41 19.76 17.86
N GLY A 387 1.81 18.56 18.27
CA GLY A 387 3.22 18.16 18.40
C GLY A 387 4.03 18.23 17.12
N LEU A 388 3.39 18.15 15.95
CA LEU A 388 4.06 18.26 14.65
C LEU A 388 4.63 19.67 14.35
N ALA A 389 4.25 20.70 15.10
CA ALA A 389 4.71 22.08 14.84
C ALA A 389 6.23 22.22 14.88
N LYS A 390 6.89 21.55 15.83
CA LYS A 390 8.36 21.55 15.96
C LYS A 390 9.04 20.84 14.79
N ASP A 391 8.44 19.74 14.32
CA ASP A 391 8.98 18.97 13.22
C ASP A 391 8.89 19.77 11.89
N LEU A 392 7.79 20.53 11.69
CA LEU A 392 7.62 21.45 10.56
C LEU A 392 8.65 22.59 10.56
N GLU A 393 8.88 23.20 11.74
CA GLU A 393 9.86 24.27 11.89
C GLU A 393 11.28 23.74 11.62
N ALA A 394 11.64 22.58 12.18
CA ALA A 394 12.93 21.94 11.95
C ALA A 394 13.17 21.58 10.46
N ALA A 395 12.11 21.21 9.73
CA ALA A 395 12.16 20.96 8.29
C ALA A 395 12.27 22.24 7.45
N GLY A 396 12.18 23.43 8.06
CA GLY A 396 12.25 24.70 7.34
C GLY A 396 11.07 24.91 6.39
N VAL A 397 9.86 24.49 6.79
CA VAL A 397 8.64 24.76 6.03
C VAL A 397 8.35 26.26 6.09
N ASP A 398 8.17 26.88 4.94
CA ASP A 398 7.94 28.32 4.81
C ASP A 398 6.45 28.68 4.94
N LEU A 399 5.56 27.80 4.47
CA LEU A 399 4.13 28.05 4.44
C LEU A 399 3.31 26.79 4.73
N LEU A 400 2.37 26.91 5.68
CA LEU A 400 1.52 25.82 6.15
C LEU A 400 0.06 26.08 5.80
N PHE A 401 -0.56 25.14 5.09
CA PHE A 401 -2.01 25.07 4.87
C PHE A 401 -2.56 23.83 5.56
N THR A 402 -3.73 23.96 6.18
CA THR A 402 -4.34 22.85 6.92
C THR A 402 -5.83 22.72 6.65
N ALA A 403 -6.32 21.47 6.63
CA ALA A 403 -7.73 21.13 6.50
C ALA A 403 -8.15 20.12 7.56
N GLY A 404 -9.26 20.38 8.22
CA GLY A 404 -9.87 19.50 9.20
C GLY A 404 -9.76 19.98 10.65
N PRO A 405 -10.69 19.53 11.51
CA PRO A 405 -10.81 20.03 12.89
C PRO A 405 -9.59 19.71 13.78
N LEU A 406 -8.91 18.58 13.53
CA LEU A 406 -7.72 18.18 14.28
C LEU A 406 -6.49 18.97 13.83
N MET A 407 -6.34 19.22 12.54
CA MET A 407 -5.25 20.04 11.97
C MET A 407 -5.31 21.50 12.39
N ALA A 408 -6.46 21.99 12.88
CA ALA A 408 -6.54 23.30 13.52
C ALA A 408 -5.55 23.40 14.70
N ARG A 409 -5.32 22.32 15.44
CA ARG A 409 -4.38 22.30 16.58
C ARG A 409 -2.94 22.54 16.12
N LEU A 410 -2.54 21.93 15.01
CA LEU A 410 -1.24 22.18 14.40
C LEU A 410 -1.14 23.61 13.87
N TYR A 411 -2.15 24.09 13.16
CA TYR A 411 -2.17 25.43 12.59
C TYR A 411 -1.92 26.51 13.62
N TYR A 412 -2.61 26.42 14.78
CA TYR A 412 -2.45 27.39 15.86
C TYR A 412 -1.18 27.17 16.70
N ALA A 413 -0.60 25.97 16.70
CA ALA A 413 0.67 25.67 17.35
C ALA A 413 1.88 26.11 16.52
N ALA A 414 1.75 26.14 15.19
CA ALA A 414 2.82 26.57 14.29
C ALA A 414 3.13 28.07 14.45
N PRO A 415 4.39 28.51 14.18
CA PRO A 415 4.76 29.93 14.18
C PRO A 415 3.86 30.77 13.25
N GLU A 416 3.54 31.98 13.66
CA GLU A 416 2.61 32.86 12.91
C GLU A 416 3.05 33.14 11.48
N HIS A 417 4.35 33.30 11.26
CA HIS A 417 4.91 33.59 9.95
C HIS A 417 4.78 32.43 8.95
N MET A 418 4.57 31.20 9.44
CA MET A 418 4.35 30.02 8.60
C MET A 418 2.87 29.83 8.21
N ARG A 419 1.93 30.52 8.90
CA ARG A 419 0.51 30.26 8.73
C ARG A 419 -0.03 30.83 7.41
N GLY A 420 -0.35 29.97 6.47
CA GLY A 420 -1.08 30.32 5.24
C GLY A 420 -2.58 30.40 5.49
N ALA A 421 -3.28 29.26 5.43
CA ALA A 421 -4.70 29.20 5.72
C ALA A 421 -5.09 27.87 6.41
N HIS A 422 -6.15 27.94 7.23
CA HIS A 422 -6.85 26.78 7.76
C HIS A 422 -8.29 26.77 7.27
N ARG A 423 -8.82 25.58 6.90
CA ARG A 423 -10.22 25.40 6.49
C ARG A 423 -10.81 24.14 7.12
N ALA A 424 -12.14 24.04 7.11
CA ALA A 424 -12.84 22.89 7.68
C ALA A 424 -12.58 21.57 6.94
N ASN A 425 -12.29 21.63 5.65
CA ASN A 425 -12.04 20.45 4.81
C ASN A 425 -11.18 20.78 3.60
N ALA A 426 -10.74 19.75 2.88
CA ALA A 426 -9.87 19.86 1.72
C ALA A 426 -10.49 20.70 0.57
N ALA A 427 -11.82 20.60 0.35
CA ALA A 427 -12.48 21.33 -0.73
C ALA A 427 -12.42 22.85 -0.52
N GLU A 428 -12.61 23.29 0.71
CA GLU A 428 -12.55 24.72 1.05
C GLU A 428 -11.11 25.26 1.02
N LEU A 429 -10.09 24.37 1.12
CA LEU A 429 -8.69 24.74 1.12
C LEU A 429 -8.12 24.95 -0.29
N GLU A 430 -8.71 24.34 -1.33
CA GLU A 430 -8.21 24.34 -2.71
C GLU A 430 -7.85 25.73 -3.23
N GLU A 431 -8.79 26.67 -3.15
CA GLU A 431 -8.59 28.02 -3.69
C GLU A 431 -7.43 28.76 -3.01
N ALA A 432 -7.33 28.66 -1.69
CA ALA A 432 -6.26 29.30 -0.94
C ALA A 432 -4.88 28.75 -1.31
N VAL A 433 -4.76 27.42 -1.47
CA VAL A 433 -3.52 26.77 -1.91
C VAL A 433 -3.17 27.20 -3.34
N LEU A 434 -4.11 27.08 -4.27
CA LEU A 434 -3.90 27.41 -5.69
C LEU A 434 -3.51 28.89 -5.90
N PHE A 435 -4.00 29.79 -5.06
CA PHE A 435 -3.66 31.22 -5.12
C PHE A 435 -2.26 31.51 -4.61
N ALA A 436 -1.76 30.74 -3.61
CA ALA A 436 -0.50 30.97 -2.97
C ALA A 436 0.71 30.42 -3.75
N LEU A 437 0.51 29.44 -4.63
CA LEU A 437 1.60 28.78 -5.37
C LEU A 437 2.29 29.71 -6.35
N ALA A 438 3.61 29.61 -6.42
CA ALA A 438 4.46 30.41 -7.30
C ALA A 438 5.61 29.58 -7.89
N PRO A 439 6.29 30.07 -8.96
CA PRO A 439 7.48 29.43 -9.52
C PRO A 439 8.58 29.19 -8.47
N GLY A 440 9.18 28.02 -8.50
CA GLY A 440 10.23 27.59 -7.58
C GLY A 440 9.73 26.98 -6.27
N ASP A 441 8.43 26.89 -6.05
CA ASP A 441 7.88 26.24 -4.88
C ASP A 441 7.99 24.72 -4.95
N VAL A 442 8.20 24.12 -3.78
CA VAL A 442 7.95 22.68 -3.56
C VAL A 442 6.73 22.57 -2.64
N VAL A 443 5.67 21.93 -3.10
CA VAL A 443 4.42 21.74 -2.34
C VAL A 443 4.20 20.27 -2.05
N MET A 444 4.09 19.92 -0.77
CA MET A 444 3.79 18.58 -0.29
C MET A 444 2.37 18.52 0.26
N ILE A 445 1.58 17.54 -0.22
CA ILE A 445 0.20 17.33 0.22
C ILE A 445 0.10 16.01 0.96
N LYS A 446 -0.35 16.04 2.23
CA LYS A 446 -0.48 14.85 3.05
C LYS A 446 -1.71 14.88 3.96
N GLY A 447 -2.33 13.70 4.18
CA GLY A 447 -3.47 13.53 5.09
C GLY A 447 -3.97 12.09 5.07
N SER A 448 -4.75 11.71 6.07
CA SER A 448 -5.45 10.42 6.02
C SER A 448 -6.41 10.35 4.84
N ASN A 449 -6.69 9.16 4.32
CA ASN A 449 -7.56 8.98 3.16
C ASN A 449 -8.93 9.65 3.35
N GLY A 450 -9.51 9.53 4.56
CA GLY A 450 -10.77 10.17 4.92
C GLY A 450 -10.72 11.71 4.92
N SER A 451 -9.55 12.33 5.06
CA SER A 451 -9.38 13.80 4.95
C SER A 451 -9.44 14.31 3.50
N ARG A 452 -9.41 13.39 2.52
CA ARG A 452 -9.59 13.65 1.08
C ARG A 452 -8.59 14.64 0.47
N MET A 453 -7.37 14.69 0.99
CA MET A 453 -6.34 15.61 0.49
C MET A 453 -5.93 15.36 -0.96
N ALA A 454 -6.13 14.15 -1.50
CA ALA A 454 -5.97 13.86 -2.93
C ALA A 454 -6.76 14.83 -3.83
N ARG A 455 -7.83 15.44 -3.33
CA ARG A 455 -8.60 16.45 -4.03
C ARG A 455 -7.78 17.71 -4.31
N VAL A 456 -6.98 18.16 -3.34
CA VAL A 456 -6.07 19.31 -3.52
C VAL A 456 -4.99 18.98 -4.54
N VAL A 457 -4.47 17.74 -4.52
CA VAL A 457 -3.52 17.23 -5.53
C VAL A 457 -4.11 17.34 -6.94
N GLU A 458 -5.33 16.86 -7.15
CA GLU A 458 -5.99 16.90 -8.47
C GLU A 458 -6.34 18.35 -8.89
N ALA A 459 -6.69 19.23 -7.96
CA ALA A 459 -6.90 20.65 -8.24
C ALA A 459 -5.61 21.34 -8.75
N ILE A 460 -4.46 21.02 -8.14
CA ILE A 460 -3.14 21.52 -8.56
C ILE A 460 -2.81 20.99 -9.96
N ARG A 461 -2.95 19.67 -10.21
CA ARG A 461 -2.71 19.06 -11.52
C ARG A 461 -3.61 19.64 -12.63
N THR A 462 -4.86 19.95 -12.29
CA THR A 462 -5.82 20.55 -13.25
C THR A 462 -5.43 21.97 -13.62
N LYS A 463 -4.96 22.75 -12.64
CA LYS A 463 -4.58 24.15 -12.87
C LYS A 463 -3.21 24.31 -13.50
N PHE A 464 -2.27 23.43 -13.19
CA PHE A 464 -0.89 23.48 -13.61
C PHE A 464 -0.52 22.18 -14.35
N PRO A 465 -0.38 22.23 -15.69
CA PRO A 465 -0.09 21.04 -16.48
C PRO A 465 1.32 20.50 -16.18
N ALA A 466 1.52 19.21 -16.44
CA ALA A 466 2.84 18.61 -16.37
C ALA A 466 3.81 19.35 -17.32
N ASP A 467 5.03 19.59 -16.85
CA ASP A 467 6.08 20.20 -17.67
C ASP A 467 6.57 19.18 -18.70
N SER A 468 6.32 19.46 -19.96
CA SER A 468 6.73 18.59 -21.07
C SER A 468 8.23 18.50 -21.28
N GLU A 469 9.01 19.48 -20.79
CA GLU A 469 10.46 19.51 -20.92
C GLU A 469 11.18 18.74 -19.79
N ALA A 470 10.51 18.47 -18.66
CA ALA A 470 11.08 17.69 -17.55
C ALA A 470 10.97 16.17 -17.75
N ALA A 471 10.30 15.71 -18.80
CA ALA A 471 10.06 14.30 -19.12
C ALA A 471 11.06 13.74 -20.16
N SER A 472 12.01 14.54 -20.62
CA SER A 472 13.11 14.17 -21.50
C SER A 472 14.42 14.16 -20.70
#